data_91a3df6b6fd3cfed2dcd749f956fa09c
#
_entry.id   91a3df6b6fd3cfed2dcd749f956fa09c
#
_cell.length_a   1.000
_cell.length_b   1.000
_cell.length_c   1.000
_cell.angle_alpha   90.00
_cell.angle_beta   90.00
_cell.angle_gamma   90.00
#
_symmetry.space_group_name_H-M   'P 1'
#
loop_
_entity.id
_entity.type
_entity.pdbx_description
1 polymer ?
#
loop_
_entity_poly.entity_id
_entity_poly.type
_entity_poly.pdbx_seq_one_letter_code
_entity_poly.pdbx_strand_id
1 'polypeptide(L)'
;MKTVITELGRHTFKAQETTMPACRTDKTSRPAGSNQARLTPAAGKAATLLPESMVTGKASSAKAAVGDKPVFAYIASLPQPQRGIAESVDAIATKTLPGLQRSVKWGMSYYGVGDGWCFCCGGFAGHVKLMFVNGAALKPVPPVTPVAMGKSTRGVQLKSVDDLDERQIAAWMKQVAAMPGVGGKKR
;
A
#
# COMPACT_ATOMS: atom_id res chain seq x y z
N MET A 1 56.88 -0.69 -14.75
CA MET A 1 57.60 -0.40 -13.50
C MET A 1 56.72 0.43 -12.57
N LYS A 2 56.64 -0.07 -11.37
CA LYS A 2 56.10 0.41 -10.07
C LYS A 2 54.69 0.06 -9.73
N THR A 3 54.62 -1.08 -9.08
CA THR A 3 53.66 -1.61 -8.14
C THR A 3 53.59 -0.70 -6.90
N VAL A 4 52.39 -0.34 -6.42
CA VAL A 4 52.20 0.07 -5.03
C VAL A 4 51.05 -0.73 -4.45
N ILE A 5 51.40 -1.59 -3.52
CA ILE A 5 50.52 -2.33 -2.61
C ILE A 5 50.40 -1.49 -1.35
N THR A 6 49.21 -1.25 -0.82
CA THR A 6 49.00 -0.78 0.54
C THR A 6 47.76 -1.47 1.10
N GLU A 7 47.97 -2.38 1.81
CA GLU A 7 47.85 -2.84 3.21
C GLU A 7 46.52 -2.64 3.92
N LEU A 8 46.07 -3.78 4.45
CA LEU A 8 45.01 -4.13 5.34
C LEU A 8 44.87 -3.25 6.59
N GLY A 9 43.61 -2.90 6.94
CA GLY A 9 43.19 -2.50 8.27
C GLY A 9 42.12 -3.45 8.79
N ARG A 10 42.52 -4.47 9.56
CA ARG A 10 41.64 -5.33 10.36
C ARG A 10 41.25 -4.59 11.62
N HIS A 11 39.99 -4.28 11.83
CA HIS A 11 39.47 -3.94 13.13
C HIS A 11 38.68 -5.12 13.72
N THR A 12 39.30 -5.77 14.67
CA THR A 12 38.72 -6.74 15.58
C THR A 12 37.82 -6.01 16.59
N PHE A 13 36.53 -6.29 16.57
CA PHE A 13 35.61 -5.85 17.64
C PHE A 13 35.56 -6.93 18.71
N LYS A 14 35.97 -6.52 19.91
CA LYS A 14 36.03 -7.31 21.15
C LYS A 14 34.64 -7.38 21.77
N ALA A 15 34.11 -8.59 21.95
CA ALA A 15 32.88 -8.84 22.70
C ALA A 15 33.07 -8.51 24.18
N GLN A 16 32.18 -7.69 24.73
CA GLN A 16 32.04 -7.54 26.17
C GLN A 16 30.82 -8.33 26.67
N GLU A 17 31.16 -9.33 27.42
CA GLU A 17 30.28 -10.15 28.23
C GLU A 17 29.88 -9.37 29.47
N THR A 18 28.59 -9.09 29.67
CA THR A 18 28.09 -8.45 30.90
C THR A 18 27.20 -9.45 31.62
N THR A 19 27.74 -9.91 32.71
CA THR A 19 27.20 -10.82 33.73
C THR A 19 25.95 -10.23 34.39
N MET A 20 24.87 -11.03 34.48
CA MET A 20 23.69 -10.74 35.30
C MET A 20 23.94 -11.08 36.77
N PRO A 21 23.47 -10.28 37.70
CA PRO A 21 23.32 -10.72 39.10
C PRO A 21 21.91 -11.29 39.35
N ALA A 22 21.89 -12.44 39.97
CA ALA A 22 20.71 -13.11 40.52
C ALA A 22 20.12 -12.28 41.69
N CYS A 23 18.81 -12.13 41.71
CA CYS A 23 18.11 -11.58 42.89
C CYS A 23 17.17 -12.61 43.50
N ARG A 24 17.32 -12.72 44.80
CA ARG A 24 16.76 -13.70 45.72
C ARG A 24 15.25 -13.61 45.84
N THR A 25 14.67 -14.80 46.08
CA THR A 25 13.33 -15.00 46.61
C THR A 25 13.21 -14.56 48.03
N ASP A 26 12.15 -13.81 48.33
CA ASP A 26 11.67 -13.72 49.74
C ASP A 26 10.15 -13.92 49.77
N LYS A 27 9.77 -14.93 50.60
CA LYS A 27 8.38 -15.26 50.96
C LYS A 27 8.06 -14.43 52.23
N THR A 28 6.92 -13.74 52.27
CA THR A 28 6.02 -13.82 53.42
C THR A 28 4.74 -13.00 53.28
N SER A 29 3.65 -13.67 53.64
CA SER A 29 2.40 -13.23 54.29
C SER A 29 1.36 -12.43 53.48
N ARG A 30 0.25 -13.16 53.27
CA ARG A 30 -1.13 -12.65 53.13
C ARG A 30 -1.59 -11.96 54.43
N PRO A 31 -2.54 -10.98 54.35
CA PRO A 31 -3.89 -11.30 54.81
C PRO A 31 -4.99 -10.87 53.81
N ALA A 32 -6.13 -11.52 54.06
CA ALA A 32 -7.38 -11.47 53.33
C ALA A 32 -8.10 -10.10 53.53
N GLY A 33 -8.88 -9.72 52.52
CA GLY A 33 -9.90 -8.69 52.75
C GLY A 33 -10.39 -8.02 51.46
N SER A 34 -11.56 -8.51 50.99
CA SER A 34 -12.67 -7.74 50.43
C SER A 34 -12.58 -7.02 49.08
N ASN A 35 -13.59 -7.32 48.30
CA ASN A 35 -14.15 -6.55 47.18
C ASN A 35 -13.27 -6.40 45.92
N GLN A 36 -13.20 -7.47 45.19
CA GLN A 36 -12.95 -7.39 43.76
C GLN A 36 -14.24 -6.95 43.07
N ALA A 37 -14.39 -5.64 42.86
CA ALA A 37 -15.16 -5.15 41.75
C ALA A 37 -14.48 -5.73 40.48
N ARG A 38 -15.16 -6.63 39.83
CA ARG A 38 -14.78 -7.25 38.56
C ARG A 38 -14.76 -6.16 37.48
N LEU A 39 -13.64 -5.46 37.37
CA LEU A 39 -13.33 -4.69 36.17
C LEU A 39 -13.02 -5.73 35.08
N THR A 40 -14.04 -6.12 34.36
CA THR A 40 -13.85 -6.73 33.05
C THR A 40 -13.01 -5.74 32.25
N PRO A 41 -11.81 -6.12 31.74
CA PRO A 41 -11.20 -5.30 30.73
C PRO A 41 -12.16 -5.37 29.55
N ALA A 42 -12.84 -4.27 29.27
CA ALA A 42 -13.40 -4.04 27.97
C ALA A 42 -12.23 -4.16 26.99
N ALA A 43 -12.07 -5.32 26.42
CA ALA A 43 -11.28 -5.51 25.23
C ALA A 43 -11.92 -4.61 24.18
N GLY A 44 -11.51 -3.34 24.20
CA GLY A 44 -11.80 -2.41 23.17
C GLY A 44 -11.28 -3.00 21.89
N LYS A 45 -12.21 -3.56 21.11
CA LYS A 45 -12.03 -3.83 19.71
C LYS A 45 -11.72 -2.49 19.05
N ALA A 46 -10.47 -2.13 19.03
CA ALA A 46 -9.92 -1.32 17.97
C ALA A 46 -9.83 -2.20 16.71
N ALA A 47 -10.94 -2.87 16.39
CA ALA A 47 -11.17 -3.34 15.04
C ALA A 47 -11.27 -2.05 14.24
N THR A 48 -10.22 -1.72 13.52
CA THR A 48 -10.29 -0.79 12.39
C THR A 48 -11.39 -1.35 11.50
N LEU A 49 -12.59 -0.82 11.67
CA LEU A 49 -13.75 -1.26 10.89
C LEU A 49 -13.44 -0.87 9.46
N LEU A 50 -13.01 -1.85 8.67
CA LEU A 50 -12.92 -1.68 7.24
C LEU A 50 -14.28 -1.17 6.77
N PRO A 51 -14.34 -0.17 5.88
CA PRO A 51 -15.59 0.24 5.27
C PRO A 51 -16.32 -1.01 4.76
N GLU A 52 -17.63 -1.06 4.94
CA GLU A 52 -18.45 -2.23 4.60
C GLU A 52 -18.20 -2.72 3.17
N SER A 53 -17.98 -1.79 2.25
CA SER A 53 -17.59 -2.06 0.86
C SER A 53 -16.29 -2.86 0.72
N MET A 54 -15.35 -2.72 1.64
CA MET A 54 -14.11 -3.51 1.65
C MET A 54 -14.31 -4.90 2.23
N VAL A 55 -15.19 -5.05 3.21
CA VAL A 55 -15.55 -6.36 3.79
C VAL A 55 -16.26 -7.22 2.76
N THR A 56 -17.10 -6.64 1.92
CA THR A 56 -17.86 -7.33 0.87
C THR A 56 -17.09 -7.56 -0.43
N GLY A 57 -15.82 -7.14 -0.50
CA GLY A 57 -15.01 -7.23 -1.72
C GLY A 57 -15.40 -6.24 -2.83
N LYS A 58 -16.30 -5.31 -2.54
CA LYS A 58 -16.66 -4.19 -3.42
C LYS A 58 -15.71 -3.03 -3.19
N ALA A 59 -15.56 -2.18 -4.20
CA ALA A 59 -14.88 -0.90 -4.02
C ALA A 59 -15.68 0.02 -3.08
N SER A 60 -15.03 1.06 -2.54
CA SER A 60 -15.66 1.96 -1.58
C SER A 60 -16.90 2.67 -2.15
N SER A 61 -17.75 3.21 -1.28
CA SER A 61 -18.92 4.01 -1.67
C SER A 61 -18.57 5.46 -2.04
N ALA A 62 -17.30 5.80 -2.19
CA ALA A 62 -16.85 7.15 -2.53
C ALA A 62 -17.52 7.63 -3.83
N LYS A 63 -18.14 8.83 -3.76
CA LYS A 63 -18.83 9.44 -4.91
C LYS A 63 -17.83 9.81 -6.00
N ALA A 64 -18.28 9.72 -7.25
CA ALA A 64 -17.49 10.14 -8.39
C ALA A 64 -17.16 11.64 -8.33
N ALA A 65 -15.88 11.98 -8.44
CA ALA A 65 -15.40 13.36 -8.41
C ALA A 65 -14.07 13.47 -9.16
N VAL A 66 -13.84 14.61 -9.81
CA VAL A 66 -12.64 14.88 -10.60
C VAL A 66 -11.69 15.78 -9.82
N GLY A 67 -10.41 15.52 -9.92
CA GLY A 67 -9.33 16.33 -9.35
C GLY A 67 -8.58 15.65 -8.21
N ASP A 68 -7.54 16.34 -7.72
CA ASP A 68 -6.61 15.81 -6.72
C ASP A 68 -7.27 15.67 -5.34
N LYS A 69 -8.00 16.70 -4.89
CA LYS A 69 -8.63 16.71 -3.56
C LYS A 69 -9.52 15.50 -3.28
N PRO A 70 -10.45 15.10 -4.19
CA PRO A 70 -11.26 13.90 -3.99
C PRO A 70 -10.43 12.61 -3.89
N VAL A 71 -9.35 12.49 -4.68
CA VAL A 71 -8.49 11.30 -4.65
C VAL A 71 -7.69 11.25 -3.35
N PHE A 72 -7.15 12.36 -2.89
CA PHE A 72 -6.46 12.40 -1.60
C PHE A 72 -7.40 12.10 -0.43
N ALA A 73 -8.63 12.62 -0.46
CA ALA A 73 -9.64 12.29 0.54
C ALA A 73 -10.01 10.79 0.51
N TYR A 74 -10.14 10.21 -0.68
CA TYR A 74 -10.36 8.78 -0.84
C TYR A 74 -9.21 7.96 -0.25
N ILE A 75 -7.95 8.29 -0.59
CA ILE A 75 -6.77 7.59 -0.07
C ILE A 75 -6.71 7.71 1.46
N ALA A 76 -6.94 8.90 2.02
CA ALA A 76 -6.96 9.14 3.45
C ALA A 76 -8.06 8.35 4.19
N SER A 77 -9.16 8.02 3.51
CA SER A 77 -10.26 7.21 4.08
C SER A 77 -9.95 5.72 4.16
N LEU A 78 -8.91 5.24 3.47
CA LEU A 78 -8.52 3.85 3.50
C LEU A 78 -7.88 3.48 4.85
N PRO A 79 -8.13 2.27 5.37
CA PRO A 79 -7.42 1.77 6.54
C PRO A 79 -5.97 1.43 6.19
N GLN A 80 -5.12 1.27 7.19
CA GLN A 80 -3.80 0.67 7.01
C GLN A 80 -3.92 -0.86 6.85
N PRO A 81 -3.07 -1.48 6.03
CA PRO A 81 -1.95 -0.93 5.24
C PRO A 81 -2.36 -0.35 3.89
N GLN A 82 -3.64 -0.46 3.49
CA GLN A 82 -4.12 -0.04 2.16
C GLN A 82 -3.86 1.44 1.88
N ARG A 83 -3.95 2.30 2.89
CA ARG A 83 -3.64 3.72 2.76
C ARG A 83 -2.19 3.93 2.35
N GLY A 84 -1.23 3.37 3.08
CA GLY A 84 0.19 3.50 2.76
C GLY A 84 0.55 3.01 1.36
N ILE A 85 -0.07 1.90 0.93
CA ILE A 85 0.09 1.37 -0.44
C ILE A 85 -0.45 2.37 -1.47
N ALA A 86 -1.66 2.91 -1.25
CA ALA A 86 -2.29 3.85 -2.19
C ALA A 86 -1.55 5.19 -2.25
N GLU A 87 -1.02 5.69 -1.12
CA GLU A 87 -0.14 6.87 -1.06
C GLU A 87 1.14 6.65 -1.87
N SER A 88 1.78 5.49 -1.72
CA SER A 88 2.98 5.13 -2.48
C SER A 88 2.69 5.03 -3.99
N VAL A 89 1.58 4.42 -4.38
CA VAL A 89 1.16 4.34 -5.79
C VAL A 89 0.93 5.74 -6.37
N ASP A 90 0.27 6.64 -5.62
CA ASP A 90 0.03 8.03 -6.06
C ASP A 90 1.35 8.81 -6.19
N ALA A 91 2.28 8.62 -5.27
CA ALA A 91 3.60 9.23 -5.33
C ALA A 91 4.41 8.76 -6.55
N ILE A 92 4.40 7.45 -6.84
CA ILE A 92 5.03 6.88 -8.04
C ILE A 92 4.39 7.47 -9.30
N ALA A 93 3.06 7.56 -9.36
CA ALA A 93 2.33 8.13 -10.49
C ALA A 93 2.70 9.60 -10.72
N THR A 94 2.73 10.39 -9.65
CA THR A 94 3.11 11.82 -9.69
C THR A 94 4.52 12.03 -10.22
N LYS A 95 5.46 11.23 -9.73
CA LYS A 95 6.88 11.29 -10.15
C LYS A 95 7.07 10.82 -11.59
N THR A 96 6.23 9.90 -12.05
CA THR A 96 6.43 9.20 -13.33
C THR A 96 5.74 9.86 -14.50
N LEU A 97 4.57 10.49 -14.28
CA LEU A 97 3.67 10.96 -15.32
C LEU A 97 3.45 12.47 -15.24
N PRO A 98 4.10 13.26 -16.08
CA PRO A 98 3.80 14.69 -16.20
C PRO A 98 2.36 14.89 -16.72
N GLY A 99 1.65 15.85 -16.15
CA GLY A 99 0.26 16.11 -16.52
C GLY A 99 -0.74 15.06 -16.01
N LEU A 100 -0.41 14.36 -14.93
CA LEU A 100 -1.26 13.37 -14.30
C LEU A 100 -2.62 13.98 -13.91
N GLN A 101 -3.69 13.34 -14.36
CA GLN A 101 -5.07 13.65 -14.00
C GLN A 101 -5.59 12.60 -13.03
N ARG A 102 -6.34 13.06 -12.02
CA ARG A 102 -6.92 12.22 -10.97
C ARG A 102 -8.43 12.33 -10.94
N SER A 103 -9.09 11.24 -10.58
CA SER A 103 -10.53 11.22 -10.35
C SER A 103 -10.90 10.06 -9.43
N VAL A 104 -11.97 10.20 -8.67
CA VAL A 104 -12.64 9.07 -8.01
C VAL A 104 -13.76 8.60 -8.91
N LYS A 105 -13.78 7.31 -9.23
CA LYS A 105 -14.84 6.64 -10.00
C LYS A 105 -15.07 5.25 -9.44
N TRP A 106 -16.31 4.84 -9.33
CA TRP A 106 -16.71 3.51 -8.84
C TRP A 106 -16.00 3.10 -7.53
N GLY A 107 -15.80 4.09 -6.64
CA GLY A 107 -15.19 3.86 -5.34
C GLY A 107 -13.67 3.60 -5.37
N MET A 108 -12.98 3.97 -6.44
CA MET A 108 -11.54 3.81 -6.61
C MET A 108 -10.90 5.10 -7.15
N SER A 109 -9.61 5.28 -6.91
CA SER A 109 -8.84 6.33 -7.58
C SER A 109 -8.50 5.92 -9.01
N TYR A 110 -8.74 6.82 -9.95
CA TYR A 110 -8.45 6.69 -11.37
C TYR A 110 -7.42 7.72 -11.78
N TYR A 111 -6.50 7.30 -12.64
CA TYR A 111 -5.37 8.07 -13.10
C TYR A 111 -5.29 8.07 -14.62
N GLY A 112 -5.01 9.23 -15.21
CA GLY A 112 -4.89 9.38 -16.66
C GLY A 112 -3.90 10.46 -17.05
N VAL A 113 -3.54 10.48 -18.32
CA VAL A 113 -2.75 11.54 -18.95
C VAL A 113 -3.43 11.90 -20.26
N GLY A 114 -3.69 13.19 -20.50
CA GLY A 114 -4.44 13.62 -21.68
C GLY A 114 -5.91 13.18 -21.64
N ASP A 115 -6.38 12.60 -22.75
CA ASP A 115 -7.78 12.15 -22.87
C ASP A 115 -7.93 10.71 -22.40
N GLY A 116 -8.60 10.51 -21.24
CA GLY A 116 -8.99 9.19 -20.74
C GLY A 116 -8.16 8.67 -19.56
N TRP A 117 -8.56 7.51 -19.08
CA TRP A 117 -8.00 6.88 -17.89
C TRP A 117 -7.09 5.72 -18.27
N CYS A 118 -5.92 5.65 -17.63
CA CYS A 118 -4.87 4.69 -17.93
C CYS A 118 -4.84 3.54 -16.92
N PHE A 119 -5.03 3.85 -15.64
CA PHE A 119 -5.02 2.87 -14.56
C PHE A 119 -5.88 3.33 -13.39
N CYS A 120 -6.18 2.41 -12.49
CA CYS A 120 -6.89 2.69 -11.24
C CYS A 120 -6.26 1.94 -10.07
N CYS A 121 -6.43 2.51 -8.87
CA CYS A 121 -5.99 1.95 -7.62
C CYS A 121 -7.18 1.89 -6.67
N GLY A 122 -7.51 0.70 -6.18
CA GLY A 122 -8.65 0.48 -5.31
C GLY A 122 -8.28 -0.33 -4.07
N GLY A 123 -8.72 0.14 -2.89
CA GLY A 123 -8.60 -0.59 -1.64
C GLY A 123 -9.73 -1.60 -1.47
N PHE A 124 -9.38 -2.82 -1.10
CA PHE A 124 -10.29 -3.94 -0.83
C PHE A 124 -9.93 -4.59 0.50
N ALA A 125 -10.75 -5.54 0.95
CA ALA A 125 -10.44 -6.28 2.17
C ALA A 125 -9.08 -6.97 2.08
N GLY A 126 -8.13 -6.53 2.91
CA GLY A 126 -6.80 -7.13 3.01
C GLY A 126 -5.82 -6.86 1.87
N HIS A 127 -6.16 -6.04 0.87
CA HIS A 127 -5.25 -5.72 -0.23
C HIS A 127 -5.65 -4.47 -1.01
N VAL A 128 -4.72 -3.97 -1.82
CA VAL A 128 -4.96 -2.96 -2.84
C VAL A 128 -4.83 -3.60 -4.22
N LYS A 129 -5.72 -3.26 -5.14
CA LYS A 129 -5.61 -3.63 -6.56
C LYS A 129 -5.15 -2.42 -7.37
N LEU A 130 -4.00 -2.55 -8.01
CA LEU A 130 -3.52 -1.60 -9.02
C LEU A 130 -3.76 -2.22 -10.40
N MET A 131 -4.66 -1.64 -11.19
CA MET A 131 -5.15 -2.19 -12.46
C MET A 131 -4.87 -1.24 -13.61
N PHE A 132 -4.26 -1.75 -14.68
CA PHE A 132 -3.93 -1.03 -15.91
C PHE A 132 -4.94 -1.40 -16.99
N VAL A 133 -5.58 -0.41 -17.59
CA VAL A 133 -6.69 -0.60 -18.56
C VAL A 133 -6.27 -1.45 -19.75
N ASN A 134 -5.11 -1.16 -20.35
CA ASN A 134 -4.53 -1.93 -21.44
C ASN A 134 -3.42 -2.87 -20.97
N GLY A 135 -3.54 -3.37 -19.74
CA GLY A 135 -2.50 -4.15 -19.07
C GLY A 135 -2.03 -5.41 -19.82
N ALA A 136 -2.88 -6.01 -20.65
CA ALA A 136 -2.51 -7.17 -21.46
C ALA A 136 -1.44 -6.85 -22.53
N ALA A 137 -1.27 -5.59 -22.89
CA ALA A 137 -0.28 -5.14 -23.86
C ALA A 137 1.04 -4.68 -23.21
N LEU A 138 1.11 -4.62 -21.88
CA LEU A 138 2.30 -4.21 -21.14
C LEU A 138 3.39 -5.28 -21.13
N LYS A 139 4.63 -4.88 -20.99
CA LYS A 139 5.79 -5.77 -20.91
C LYS A 139 6.63 -5.45 -19.66
N PRO A 140 6.83 -6.42 -18.76
CA PRO A 140 6.11 -7.71 -18.69
C PRO A 140 4.61 -7.51 -18.43
N VAL A 141 3.78 -8.50 -18.76
CA VAL A 141 2.33 -8.45 -18.51
C VAL A 141 2.08 -8.55 -17.00
N PRO A 142 1.31 -7.63 -16.40
CA PRO A 142 0.95 -7.75 -14.99
C PRO A 142 0.15 -9.03 -14.70
N PRO A 143 0.40 -9.73 -13.57
CA PRO A 143 -0.06 -11.10 -13.36
C PRO A 143 -1.55 -11.25 -13.09
N VAL A 144 -2.23 -10.21 -12.56
CA VAL A 144 -3.63 -10.32 -12.13
C VAL A 144 -4.58 -9.93 -13.25
N THR A 145 -5.50 -10.84 -13.58
CA THR A 145 -6.64 -10.56 -14.47
C THR A 145 -7.87 -10.27 -13.62
N PRO A 146 -8.36 -9.03 -13.58
CA PRO A 146 -9.52 -8.69 -12.74
C PRO A 146 -10.81 -9.23 -13.37
N VAL A 147 -11.71 -9.69 -12.53
CA VAL A 147 -13.07 -10.05 -12.93
C VAL A 147 -13.85 -8.77 -13.24
N ALA A 148 -14.65 -8.79 -14.31
CA ALA A 148 -15.55 -7.70 -14.72
C ALA A 148 -14.91 -6.35 -15.11
N MET A 149 -13.59 -6.28 -15.33
CA MET A 149 -12.90 -5.04 -15.76
C MET A 149 -12.44 -5.06 -17.23
N GLY A 150 -13.00 -5.96 -18.03
CA GLY A 150 -12.66 -6.09 -19.45
C GLY A 150 -11.49 -7.05 -19.72
N LYS A 151 -11.42 -7.52 -20.98
CA LYS A 151 -10.44 -8.55 -21.38
C LYS A 151 -8.99 -8.04 -21.43
N SER A 152 -8.77 -6.75 -21.63
CA SER A 152 -7.45 -6.14 -21.77
C SER A 152 -6.85 -5.67 -20.43
N THR A 153 -7.65 -5.56 -19.37
CA THR A 153 -7.17 -5.08 -18.07
C THR A 153 -6.31 -6.13 -17.38
N ARG A 154 -5.16 -5.72 -16.87
CA ARG A 154 -4.27 -6.52 -16.02
C ARG A 154 -3.74 -5.65 -14.89
N GLY A 155 -3.28 -6.29 -13.82
CA GLY A 155 -2.76 -5.53 -12.70
C GLY A 155 -2.02 -6.39 -11.69
N VAL A 156 -1.86 -5.81 -10.50
CA VAL A 156 -1.23 -6.46 -9.35
C VAL A 156 -2.11 -6.29 -8.11
N GLN A 157 -1.99 -7.23 -7.19
CA GLN A 157 -2.55 -7.15 -5.85
C GLN A 157 -1.41 -6.92 -4.86
N LEU A 158 -1.54 -5.90 -4.02
CA LEU A 158 -0.54 -5.46 -3.06
C LEU A 158 -1.14 -5.58 -1.66
N LYS A 159 -0.50 -6.31 -0.77
CA LYS A 159 -0.94 -6.52 0.61
C LYS A 159 -0.16 -5.67 1.60
N SER A 160 1.08 -5.31 1.25
CA SER A 160 1.95 -4.43 2.02
C SER A 160 2.64 -3.42 1.11
N VAL A 161 3.27 -2.41 1.70
CA VAL A 161 4.11 -1.45 0.96
C VAL A 161 5.35 -2.16 0.38
N ASP A 162 5.81 -3.21 1.03
CA ASP A 162 6.98 -3.99 0.58
C ASP A 162 6.72 -4.80 -0.70
N ASP A 163 5.45 -5.02 -1.06
CA ASP A 163 5.07 -5.66 -2.33
C ASP A 163 5.22 -4.71 -3.54
N LEU A 164 5.51 -3.41 -3.29
CA LEU A 164 5.66 -2.41 -4.34
C LEU A 164 7.05 -2.50 -5.00
N ASP A 165 7.11 -3.05 -6.19
CA ASP A 165 8.25 -2.81 -7.08
C ASP A 165 8.05 -1.46 -7.80
N GLU A 166 8.57 -0.38 -7.19
CA GLU A 166 8.42 0.98 -7.73
C GLU A 166 8.92 1.09 -9.17
N ARG A 167 10.03 0.44 -9.49
CA ARG A 167 10.65 0.49 -10.81
C ARG A 167 9.75 -0.16 -11.86
N GLN A 168 9.22 -1.33 -11.54
CA GLN A 168 8.34 -2.06 -12.44
C GLN A 168 6.99 -1.36 -12.60
N ILE A 169 6.41 -0.84 -11.50
CA ILE A 169 5.15 -0.09 -11.52
C ILE A 169 5.30 1.19 -12.33
N ALA A 170 6.38 1.96 -12.15
CA ALA A 170 6.67 3.14 -12.95
C ALA A 170 6.84 2.81 -14.45
N ALA A 171 7.48 1.68 -14.77
CA ALA A 171 7.61 1.22 -16.15
C ALA A 171 6.24 0.90 -16.79
N TRP A 172 5.35 0.22 -16.06
CA TRP A 172 3.99 -0.03 -16.52
C TRP A 172 3.17 1.25 -16.67
N MET A 173 3.29 2.20 -15.73
CA MET A 173 2.60 3.49 -15.80
C MET A 173 3.02 4.28 -17.06
N LYS A 174 4.31 4.31 -17.39
CA LYS A 174 4.81 4.94 -18.62
C LYS A 174 4.26 4.26 -19.88
N GLN A 175 4.27 2.94 -19.92
CA GLN A 175 3.76 2.19 -21.07
C GLN A 175 2.26 2.42 -21.28
N VAL A 176 1.45 2.31 -20.21
CA VAL A 176 0.00 2.49 -20.34
C VAL A 176 -0.38 3.94 -20.67
N ALA A 177 0.35 4.93 -20.18
CA ALA A 177 0.12 6.33 -20.49
C ALA A 177 0.42 6.69 -21.96
N ALA A 178 1.29 5.92 -22.63
CA ALA A 178 1.57 6.06 -24.07
C ALA A 178 0.47 5.41 -24.95
N MET A 179 -0.45 4.67 -24.37
CA MET A 179 -1.57 4.03 -25.05
C MET A 179 -2.84 4.90 -24.97
N PRO A 180 -3.83 4.70 -25.87
CA PRO A 180 -5.11 5.37 -25.76
C PRO A 180 -5.79 5.06 -24.41
N GLY A 181 -6.14 6.10 -23.65
CA GLY A 181 -6.91 5.98 -22.42
C GLY A 181 -8.37 5.56 -22.70
N VAL A 182 -9.03 5.00 -21.69
CA VAL A 182 -10.45 4.62 -21.76
C VAL A 182 -11.32 5.72 -21.14
N GLY A 183 -12.49 5.99 -21.76
CA GLY A 183 -13.45 6.97 -21.27
C GLY A 183 -13.10 8.42 -21.58
N GLY A 184 -12.16 8.68 -22.46
CA GLY A 184 -11.91 9.99 -23.05
C GLY A 184 -13.04 10.43 -23.98
N LYS A 185 -13.09 11.71 -24.34
CA LYS A 185 -14.02 12.22 -25.36
C LYS A 185 -13.72 11.50 -26.68
N LYS A 186 -14.72 10.85 -27.28
CA LYS A 186 -14.61 10.40 -28.65
C LYS A 186 -14.43 11.65 -29.52
N ARG A 187 -13.30 11.76 -30.20
CA ARG A 187 -13.09 12.73 -31.28
C ARG A 187 -13.91 12.34 -32.48
#